data_7536a4eea5c51ee3222a2443bda2abb2
#
_entry.id   7536a4eea5c51ee3222a2443bda2abb2
#
_cell.length_a   1.000
_cell.length_b   1.000
_cell.length_c   1.000
_cell.angle_alpha   90.00
_cell.angle_beta   90.00
_cell.angle_gamma   90.00
#
_symmetry.space_group_name_H-M   'P 1'
#
loop_
_entity.id
_entity.type
_entity.pdbx_description
1 polymer ?
#
loop_
_entity_poly.entity_id
_entity_poly.type
_entity_poly.pdbx_seq_one_letter_code
_entity_poly.pdbx_strand_id
1 'polypeptide(L)'
;MAIFINLLTISRMALGALIFILLTKTEMYWIAFVLFFIASTTDYFDGYLARKYNHVSKIGEILDPIADKILIVFLLFALSVNLTSYYIAFASAIIITREIWVGALRDFNARQNKSNATKVTFLAKIKTTIHLFTISTYLLGLGMNNMLVLLIADILLLISLIITIYTGFIYSLNTFKKS
;
A
#
# COMPACT_ATOMS: atom_id res chain seq x y z
N MET A 1 -24.83 0.22 7.99
CA MET A 1 -23.84 0.88 7.12
C MET A 1 -22.41 0.67 7.62
N ALA A 2 -22.08 0.92 8.88
CA ALA A 2 -20.73 0.67 9.44
C ALA A 2 -20.27 -0.79 9.28
N ILE A 3 -21.14 -1.78 9.48
CA ILE A 3 -20.82 -3.20 9.29
C ILE A 3 -20.44 -3.50 7.82
N PHE A 4 -21.13 -2.89 6.86
CA PHE A 4 -20.83 -3.06 5.44
C PHE A 4 -19.46 -2.50 5.07
N ILE A 5 -19.09 -1.31 5.58
CA ILE A 5 -17.77 -0.68 5.38
C ILE A 5 -16.68 -1.57 5.97
N ASN A 6 -16.85 -2.04 7.23
CA ASN A 6 -15.88 -2.93 7.85
C ASN A 6 -15.73 -4.26 7.08
N LEU A 7 -16.83 -4.80 6.50
CA LEU A 7 -16.79 -6.02 5.70
C LEU A 7 -15.98 -5.80 4.42
N LEU A 8 -16.12 -4.64 3.76
CA LEU A 8 -15.33 -4.28 2.59
C LEU A 8 -13.83 -4.18 2.92
N THR A 9 -13.50 -3.57 4.06
CA THR A 9 -12.11 -3.49 4.53
C THR A 9 -11.52 -4.88 4.80
N ILE A 10 -12.26 -5.77 5.45
CA ILE A 10 -11.83 -7.15 5.71
C ILE A 10 -11.70 -7.94 4.39
N SER A 11 -12.65 -7.76 3.46
CA SER A 11 -12.59 -8.43 2.15
C SER A 11 -11.34 -8.05 1.35
N ARG A 12 -10.86 -6.81 1.47
CA ARG A 12 -9.60 -6.34 0.86
C ARG A 12 -8.38 -7.09 1.40
N MET A 13 -8.34 -7.36 2.70
CA MET A 13 -7.27 -8.17 3.30
C MET A 13 -7.30 -9.60 2.76
N ALA A 14 -8.49 -10.21 2.66
CA ALA A 14 -8.67 -11.54 2.08
C ALA A 14 -8.31 -11.57 0.58
N LEU A 15 -8.66 -10.53 -0.16
CA LEU A 15 -8.27 -10.37 -1.57
C LEU A 15 -6.75 -10.30 -1.74
N GLY A 16 -6.03 -9.61 -0.84
CA GLY A 16 -4.56 -9.60 -0.86
C GLY A 16 -3.96 -11.00 -0.77
N ALA A 17 -4.45 -11.82 0.17
CA ALA A 17 -4.02 -13.21 0.30
C ALA A 17 -4.40 -14.08 -0.91
N LEU A 18 -5.60 -13.89 -1.47
CA LEU A 18 -6.04 -14.59 -2.66
C LEU A 18 -5.16 -14.24 -3.87
N ILE A 19 -4.88 -12.96 -4.10
CA ILE A 19 -4.01 -12.50 -5.19
C ILE A 19 -2.61 -13.09 -5.04
N PHE A 20 -2.08 -13.15 -3.81
CA PHE A 20 -0.80 -13.80 -3.55
C PHE A 20 -0.79 -15.25 -4.05
N ILE A 21 -1.82 -16.04 -3.73
CA ILE A 21 -1.95 -17.44 -4.18
C ILE A 21 -2.06 -17.51 -5.70
N LEU A 22 -2.87 -16.66 -6.32
CA LEU A 22 -3.04 -16.63 -7.77
C LEU A 22 -1.72 -16.35 -8.49
N LEU A 23 -0.92 -15.41 -8.00
CA LEU A 23 0.36 -15.05 -8.60
C LEU A 23 1.43 -16.14 -8.40
N THR A 24 1.44 -16.81 -7.24
CA THR A 24 2.54 -17.72 -6.89
C THR A 24 2.26 -19.18 -7.27
N LYS A 25 1.00 -19.57 -7.47
CA LYS A 25 0.61 -20.98 -7.70
C LYS A 25 -0.07 -21.24 -9.04
N THR A 26 -0.71 -20.25 -9.66
CA THR A 26 -1.59 -20.50 -10.80
C THR A 26 -1.26 -19.68 -12.05
N GLU A 27 -0.36 -18.70 -11.97
CA GLU A 27 0.00 -17.78 -13.06
C GLU A 27 -1.21 -17.05 -13.68
N MET A 28 -2.31 -16.92 -12.91
CA MET A 28 -3.53 -16.24 -13.37
C MET A 28 -3.41 -14.71 -13.25
N TYR A 29 -2.44 -14.13 -13.96
CA TYR A 29 -2.06 -12.71 -13.85
C TYR A 29 -3.19 -11.74 -14.14
N TRP A 30 -4.02 -12.02 -15.15
CA TRP A 30 -5.15 -11.16 -15.49
C TRP A 30 -6.25 -11.16 -14.42
N ILE A 31 -6.52 -12.30 -13.80
CA ILE A 31 -7.46 -12.36 -12.68
C ILE A 31 -6.90 -11.60 -11.49
N ALA A 32 -5.62 -11.78 -11.18
CA ALA A 32 -4.92 -11.04 -10.12
C ALA A 32 -4.98 -9.52 -10.38
N PHE A 33 -4.79 -9.09 -11.63
CA PHE A 33 -4.90 -7.68 -12.02
C PHE A 33 -6.31 -7.11 -11.79
N VAL A 34 -7.35 -7.83 -12.23
CA VAL A 34 -8.74 -7.39 -12.04
C VAL A 34 -9.10 -7.33 -10.55
N LEU A 35 -8.72 -8.34 -9.76
CA LEU A 35 -8.98 -8.35 -8.33
C LEU A 35 -8.22 -7.23 -7.60
N PHE A 36 -6.98 -6.94 -8.00
CA PHE A 36 -6.23 -5.82 -7.48
C PHE A 36 -6.90 -4.48 -7.79
N PHE A 37 -7.38 -4.30 -9.03
CA PHE A 37 -8.09 -3.09 -9.44
C PHE A 37 -9.39 -2.91 -8.65
N ILE A 38 -10.16 -3.99 -8.43
CA ILE A 38 -11.36 -3.98 -7.58
C ILE A 38 -10.98 -3.61 -6.14
N ALA A 39 -9.96 -4.24 -5.56
CA ALA A 39 -9.53 -3.95 -4.19
C ALA A 39 -9.08 -2.49 -4.01
N SER A 40 -8.37 -1.92 -4.99
CA SER A 40 -7.91 -0.54 -4.95
C SER A 40 -9.03 0.48 -5.16
N THR A 41 -10.01 0.16 -6.00
CA THR A 41 -11.17 1.05 -6.24
C THR A 41 -12.17 1.01 -5.09
N THR A 42 -12.39 -0.15 -4.47
CA THR A 42 -13.25 -0.25 -3.28
C THR A 42 -12.75 0.62 -2.13
N ASP A 43 -11.43 0.71 -1.92
CA ASP A 43 -10.84 1.61 -0.92
C ASP A 43 -11.23 3.08 -1.13
N TYR A 44 -11.17 3.54 -2.37
CA TYR A 44 -11.57 4.91 -2.68
C TYR A 44 -13.06 5.15 -2.38
N PHE A 45 -13.93 4.18 -2.72
CA PHE A 45 -15.37 4.27 -2.47
C PHE A 45 -15.71 4.18 -0.99
N ASP A 46 -15.04 3.32 -0.22
CA ASP A 46 -15.26 3.20 1.23
C ASP A 46 -14.92 4.50 1.96
N GLY A 47 -13.78 5.08 1.66
CA GLY A 47 -13.37 6.36 2.22
C GLY A 47 -14.30 7.52 1.82
N TYR A 48 -14.85 7.50 0.62
CA TYR A 48 -15.84 8.47 0.17
C TYR A 48 -17.18 8.30 0.90
N LEU A 49 -17.70 7.07 0.99
CA LEU A 49 -18.96 6.75 1.66
C LEU A 49 -18.92 7.04 3.16
N ALA A 50 -17.83 6.65 3.84
CA ALA A 50 -17.63 6.90 5.26
C ALA A 50 -17.70 8.40 5.58
N ARG A 51 -17.07 9.24 4.77
CA ARG A 51 -17.08 10.70 4.91
C ARG A 51 -18.45 11.30 4.60
N LYS A 52 -19.12 10.82 3.55
CA LYS A 52 -20.43 11.35 3.11
C LYS A 52 -21.53 11.08 4.13
N TYR A 53 -21.49 9.95 4.81
CA TYR A 53 -22.55 9.52 5.72
C TYR A 53 -22.19 9.67 7.20
N ASN A 54 -21.03 10.24 7.56
CA ASN A 54 -20.54 10.39 8.94
C ASN A 54 -20.59 9.09 9.76
N HIS A 55 -20.46 7.95 9.10
CA HIS A 55 -20.51 6.62 9.72
C HIS A 55 -19.11 6.00 9.81
N VAL A 56 -18.24 6.64 10.59
CA VAL A 56 -16.92 6.08 10.92
C VAL A 56 -17.08 5.21 12.16
N SER A 57 -16.90 3.89 12.03
CA SER A 57 -16.86 3.01 13.19
C SER A 57 -15.45 3.05 13.80
N LYS A 58 -15.35 2.93 15.15
CA LYS A 58 -14.05 2.84 15.84
C LYS A 58 -13.17 1.70 15.30
N ILE A 59 -13.80 0.61 14.88
CA ILE A 59 -13.11 -0.55 14.28
C ILE A 59 -12.61 -0.21 12.85
N GLY A 60 -13.44 0.46 12.03
CA GLY A 60 -13.05 0.88 10.69
C GLY A 60 -11.86 1.85 10.70
N GLU A 61 -11.85 2.81 11.62
CA GLU A 61 -10.74 3.76 11.77
C GLU A 61 -9.38 3.07 12.01
N ILE A 62 -9.39 1.91 12.67
CA ILE A 62 -8.19 1.09 12.89
C ILE A 62 -7.90 0.18 11.70
N LEU A 63 -8.95 -0.44 11.13
CA LEU A 63 -8.79 -1.46 10.08
C LEU A 63 -8.37 -0.87 8.73
N ASP A 64 -8.89 0.30 8.34
CA ASP A 64 -8.62 0.89 7.04
C ASP A 64 -7.13 1.12 6.77
N PRO A 65 -6.36 1.77 7.67
CA PRO A 65 -4.92 1.95 7.45
C PRO A 65 -4.12 0.64 7.46
N ILE A 66 -4.67 -0.41 8.07
CA ILE A 66 -4.03 -1.73 8.14
C ILE A 66 -4.29 -2.51 6.86
N ALA A 67 -5.54 -2.51 6.36
CA ALA A 67 -5.94 -3.25 5.17
C ALA A 67 -5.17 -2.82 3.92
N ASP A 68 -4.97 -1.50 3.74
CA ASP A 68 -4.19 -0.97 2.63
C ASP A 68 -2.75 -1.47 2.64
N LYS A 69 -2.13 -1.46 3.82
CA LYS A 69 -0.76 -1.94 3.97
C LYS A 69 -0.66 -3.44 3.72
N ILE A 70 -1.62 -4.22 4.22
CA ILE A 70 -1.67 -5.67 4.03
C ILE A 70 -1.78 -6.01 2.54
N LEU A 71 -2.65 -5.35 1.79
CA LEU A 71 -2.78 -5.56 0.35
C LEU A 71 -1.45 -5.34 -0.37
N ILE A 72 -0.79 -4.20 -0.15
CA ILE A 72 0.50 -3.87 -0.77
C ILE A 72 1.58 -4.89 -0.38
N VAL A 73 1.62 -5.29 0.89
CA VAL A 73 2.59 -6.28 1.40
C VAL A 73 2.41 -7.61 0.67
N PHE A 74 1.19 -8.16 0.61
CA PHE A 74 0.93 -9.42 -0.07
C PHE A 74 1.32 -9.38 -1.55
N LEU A 75 1.02 -8.28 -2.24
CA LEU A 75 1.33 -8.17 -3.66
C LEU A 75 2.83 -8.02 -3.92
N LEU A 76 3.53 -7.21 -3.16
CA LEU A 76 4.98 -7.06 -3.32
C LEU A 76 5.72 -8.37 -3.03
N PHE A 77 5.31 -9.12 -1.99
CA PHE A 77 5.85 -10.44 -1.72
C PHE A 77 5.50 -11.44 -2.83
N ALA A 78 4.26 -11.44 -3.32
CA ALA A 78 3.85 -12.30 -4.43
C ALA A 78 4.69 -12.05 -5.69
N LEU A 79 4.92 -10.77 -6.03
CA LEU A 79 5.74 -10.38 -7.17
C LEU A 79 7.20 -10.80 -6.99
N SER A 80 7.77 -10.64 -5.79
CA SER A 80 9.15 -11.05 -5.51
C SER A 80 9.34 -12.56 -5.66
N VAL A 81 8.36 -13.35 -5.22
CA VAL A 81 8.37 -14.80 -5.35
C VAL A 81 8.15 -15.23 -6.79
N ASN A 82 7.15 -14.68 -7.48
CA ASN A 82 6.80 -15.04 -8.85
C ASN A 82 7.94 -14.71 -9.84
N LEU A 83 8.53 -13.52 -9.72
CA LEU A 83 9.65 -13.07 -10.57
C LEU A 83 11.02 -13.54 -10.06
N THR A 84 11.07 -14.26 -8.93
CA THR A 84 12.32 -14.69 -8.28
C THR A 84 13.34 -13.55 -8.15
N SER A 85 12.84 -12.35 -7.81
CA SER A 85 13.61 -11.10 -7.83
C SER A 85 14.04 -10.66 -6.45
N TYR A 86 15.34 -10.74 -6.17
CA TYR A 86 15.94 -10.18 -4.94
C TYR A 86 15.76 -8.65 -4.86
N TYR A 87 15.74 -7.97 -6.00
CA TYR A 87 15.51 -6.54 -6.08
C TYR A 87 14.13 -6.18 -5.53
N ILE A 88 13.07 -6.85 -6.00
CA ILE A 88 11.69 -6.62 -5.52
C ILE A 88 11.59 -6.99 -4.05
N ALA A 89 12.19 -8.10 -3.61
CA ALA A 89 12.18 -8.51 -2.21
C ALA A 89 12.83 -7.46 -1.30
N PHE A 90 14.01 -6.95 -1.67
CA PHE A 90 14.73 -5.93 -0.91
C PHE A 90 13.97 -4.60 -0.86
N ALA A 91 13.47 -4.13 -2.01
CA ALA A 91 12.66 -2.92 -2.08
C ALA A 91 11.40 -3.04 -1.20
N SER A 92 10.73 -4.19 -1.25
CA SER A 92 9.56 -4.49 -0.43
C SER A 92 9.87 -4.43 1.07
N ALA A 93 10.98 -5.01 1.49
CA ALA A 93 11.40 -4.98 2.89
C ALA A 93 11.61 -3.54 3.39
N ILE A 94 12.24 -2.68 2.60
CA ILE A 94 12.45 -1.26 2.94
C ILE A 94 11.10 -0.53 3.01
N ILE A 95 10.22 -0.73 2.03
CA ILE A 95 8.90 -0.10 1.99
C ILE A 95 8.09 -0.46 3.24
N ILE A 96 8.06 -1.74 3.60
CA ILE A 96 7.31 -2.24 4.76
C ILE A 96 7.91 -1.70 6.06
N THR A 97 9.22 -1.77 6.23
CA THR A 97 9.92 -1.23 7.40
C THR A 97 9.61 0.25 7.60
N ARG A 98 9.62 1.02 6.51
CA ARG A 98 9.28 2.44 6.57
C ARG A 98 7.81 2.66 6.94
N GLU A 99 6.88 1.87 6.43
CA GLU A 99 5.45 1.99 6.80
C GLU A 99 5.22 1.75 8.28
N ILE A 100 5.89 0.74 8.85
CA ILE A 100 5.86 0.45 10.30
C ILE A 100 6.47 1.61 11.08
N TRP A 101 7.65 2.08 10.66
CA TRP A 101 8.35 3.19 11.31
C TRP A 101 7.51 4.46 11.36
N VAL A 102 6.98 4.90 10.23
CA VAL A 102 6.14 6.11 10.17
C VAL A 102 4.83 5.94 10.93
N GLY A 103 4.25 4.72 10.96
CA GLY A 103 3.11 4.41 11.80
C GLY A 103 3.42 4.65 13.27
N ALA A 104 4.54 4.10 13.76
CA ALA A 104 5.00 4.30 15.15
C ALA A 104 5.27 5.80 15.47
N LEU A 105 5.87 6.55 14.53
CA LEU A 105 6.07 8.00 14.69
C LEU A 105 4.75 8.77 14.80
N ARG A 106 3.73 8.38 14.05
CA ARG A 106 2.40 9.00 14.13
C ARG A 106 1.75 8.76 15.48
N ASP A 107 1.79 7.52 15.97
CA ASP A 107 1.26 7.17 17.29
C ASP A 107 1.99 7.90 18.41
N PHE A 108 3.31 7.96 18.32
CA PHE A 108 4.13 8.71 19.27
C PHE A 108 3.79 10.21 19.30
N ASN A 109 3.70 10.85 18.12
CA ASN A 109 3.34 12.26 18.01
C ASN A 109 1.90 12.55 18.47
N ALA A 110 0.97 11.63 18.20
CA ALA A 110 -0.42 11.77 18.66
C ALA A 110 -0.50 11.77 20.18
N ARG A 111 0.23 10.89 20.87
CA ARG A 111 0.30 10.85 22.34
C ARG A 111 0.94 12.10 22.95
N GLN A 112 1.80 12.80 22.21
CA GLN A 112 2.44 14.04 22.64
C GLN A 112 1.73 15.33 22.20
N ASN A 113 0.52 15.21 21.64
CA ASN A 113 -0.23 16.34 21.04
C ASN A 113 0.55 17.09 19.94
N LYS A 114 1.50 16.41 19.27
CA LYS A 114 2.33 16.93 18.18
C LYS A 114 1.92 16.37 16.82
N SER A 115 0.64 16.09 16.57
CA SER A 115 0.14 15.47 15.35
C SER A 115 0.55 16.18 14.06
N ASN A 116 0.86 17.48 14.14
CA ASN A 116 1.32 18.26 12.99
C ASN A 116 2.70 17.81 12.46
N ALA A 117 3.57 17.22 13.30
CA ALA A 117 4.88 16.73 12.89
C ALA A 117 4.81 15.61 11.85
N THR A 118 3.75 14.81 11.87
CA THR A 118 3.51 13.71 10.93
C THR A 118 2.27 13.91 10.07
N LYS A 119 1.84 15.16 9.87
CA LYS A 119 0.74 15.50 8.96
C LYS A 119 1.03 14.99 7.56
N VAL A 120 0.03 14.39 6.92
CA VAL A 120 0.19 13.80 5.57
C VAL A 120 0.61 14.89 4.58
N THR A 121 1.80 14.75 4.02
CA THR A 121 2.32 15.66 2.99
C THR A 121 1.78 15.27 1.61
N PHE A 122 1.85 16.20 0.65
CA PHE A 122 1.51 15.93 -0.75
C PHE A 122 2.34 14.76 -1.32
N LEU A 123 3.64 14.72 -1.01
CA LEU A 123 4.53 13.61 -1.41
C LEU A 123 4.11 12.26 -0.84
N ALA A 124 3.53 12.23 0.36
CA ALA A 124 3.03 10.98 0.93
C ALA A 124 1.77 10.45 0.19
N LYS A 125 0.98 11.33 -0.40
CA LYS A 125 -0.14 10.93 -1.28
C LYS A 125 0.37 10.40 -2.63
N ILE A 126 1.33 11.11 -3.25
CA ILE A 126 1.98 10.68 -4.49
C ILE A 126 2.60 9.29 -4.31
N LYS A 127 3.26 9.03 -3.18
CA LYS A 127 3.85 7.73 -2.87
C LYS A 127 2.85 6.59 -3.03
N THR A 128 1.67 6.71 -2.42
CA THR A 128 0.63 5.66 -2.49
C THR A 128 0.17 5.43 -3.92
N THR A 129 -0.04 6.51 -4.67
CA THR A 129 -0.42 6.42 -6.09
C THR A 129 0.66 5.71 -6.90
N ILE A 130 1.95 6.04 -6.70
CA ILE A 130 3.05 5.37 -7.40
C ILE A 130 3.12 3.88 -7.03
N HIS A 131 2.89 3.49 -5.77
CA HIS A 131 2.83 2.09 -5.39
C HIS A 131 1.73 1.33 -6.16
N LEU A 132 0.52 1.91 -6.27
CA LEU A 132 -0.57 1.31 -7.02
C LEU A 132 -0.21 1.16 -8.51
N PHE A 133 0.37 2.19 -9.12
CA PHE A 133 0.83 2.14 -10.51
C PHE A 133 1.95 1.10 -10.70
N THR A 134 2.90 1.03 -9.80
CA THR A 134 3.99 0.04 -9.84
C THR A 134 3.44 -1.38 -9.86
N ILE A 135 2.56 -1.70 -8.92
CA ILE A 135 1.95 -3.03 -8.83
C ILE A 135 1.11 -3.32 -10.08
N SER A 136 0.28 -2.36 -10.54
CA SER A 136 -0.49 -2.50 -11.78
C SER A 136 0.40 -2.81 -12.97
N THR A 137 1.54 -2.09 -13.10
CA THR A 137 2.47 -2.27 -14.22
C THR A 137 3.14 -3.65 -14.17
N TYR A 138 3.51 -4.16 -13.00
CA TYR A 138 4.02 -5.53 -12.87
C TYR A 138 2.98 -6.56 -13.29
N LEU A 139 1.75 -6.44 -12.82
CA LEU A 139 0.67 -7.37 -13.16
C LEU A 139 0.35 -7.36 -14.67
N LEU A 140 0.35 -6.18 -15.28
CA LEU A 140 0.22 -6.04 -16.75
C LEU A 140 1.40 -6.68 -17.47
N GLY A 141 2.63 -6.42 -17.04
CA GLY A 141 3.84 -6.99 -17.64
C GLY A 141 3.84 -8.52 -17.60
N LEU A 142 3.43 -9.10 -16.49
CA LEU A 142 3.25 -10.54 -16.33
C LEU A 142 2.12 -11.07 -17.21
N GLY A 143 0.96 -10.43 -17.21
CA GLY A 143 -0.20 -10.85 -18.02
C GLY A 143 0.04 -10.76 -19.53
N MET A 144 0.83 -9.80 -19.98
CA MET A 144 1.22 -9.61 -21.38
C MET A 144 2.50 -10.36 -21.75
N ASN A 145 3.18 -10.98 -20.78
CA ASN A 145 4.51 -11.57 -20.94
C ASN A 145 5.50 -10.62 -21.65
N ASN A 146 5.52 -9.36 -21.23
CA ASN A 146 6.26 -8.30 -21.89
C ASN A 146 7.38 -7.75 -20.99
N MET A 147 8.63 -8.04 -21.37
CA MET A 147 9.83 -7.66 -20.62
C MET A 147 10.01 -6.14 -20.50
N LEU A 148 9.61 -5.35 -21.52
CA LEU A 148 9.71 -3.89 -21.46
C LEU A 148 8.76 -3.31 -20.41
N VAL A 149 7.56 -3.87 -20.27
CA VAL A 149 6.60 -3.45 -19.24
C VAL A 149 7.12 -3.79 -17.85
N LEU A 150 7.75 -4.95 -17.67
CA LEU A 150 8.39 -5.33 -16.41
C LEU A 150 9.55 -4.39 -16.06
N LEU A 151 10.38 -4.00 -17.04
CA LEU A 151 11.45 -3.02 -16.83
C LEU A 151 10.89 -1.65 -16.39
N ILE A 152 9.80 -1.21 -16.98
CA ILE A 152 9.11 0.03 -16.56
C ILE A 152 8.62 -0.10 -15.11
N ALA A 153 8.09 -1.26 -14.73
CA ALA A 153 7.67 -1.53 -13.36
C ALA A 153 8.84 -1.49 -12.36
N ASP A 154 10.02 -2.01 -12.74
CA ASP A 154 11.24 -1.92 -11.94
C ASP A 154 11.67 -0.47 -11.70
N ILE A 155 11.61 0.37 -12.74
CA ILE A 155 11.90 1.81 -12.64
C ILE A 155 10.90 2.51 -11.71
N LEU A 156 9.61 2.22 -11.86
CA LEU A 156 8.57 2.76 -10.98
C LEU A 156 8.76 2.32 -9.52
N LEU A 157 9.19 1.07 -9.30
CA LEU A 157 9.51 0.57 -7.96
C LEU A 157 10.70 1.34 -7.36
N LEU A 158 11.74 1.63 -8.14
CA LEU A 158 12.87 2.43 -7.69
C LEU A 158 12.44 3.85 -7.30
N ILE A 159 11.65 4.51 -8.12
CA ILE A 159 11.11 5.84 -7.84
C ILE A 159 10.28 5.81 -6.55
N SER A 160 9.41 4.82 -6.42
CA SER A 160 8.59 4.58 -5.23
C SER A 160 9.43 4.40 -3.97
N LEU A 161 10.53 3.62 -4.07
CA LEU A 161 11.47 3.38 -2.98
C LEU A 161 12.15 4.67 -2.53
N ILE A 162 12.66 5.48 -3.47
CA ILE A 162 13.31 6.77 -3.19
C ILE A 162 12.35 7.71 -2.45
N ILE A 163 11.12 7.87 -2.96
CA ILE A 163 10.10 8.74 -2.34
C ILE A 163 9.73 8.21 -0.95
N THR A 164 9.66 6.90 -0.79
CA THR A 164 9.33 6.24 0.47
C THR A 164 10.40 6.53 1.53
N ILE A 165 11.67 6.36 1.21
CA ILE A 165 12.80 6.66 2.11
C ILE A 165 12.82 8.16 2.44
N TYR A 166 12.76 9.02 1.44
CA TYR A 166 12.79 10.47 1.60
C TYR A 166 11.68 10.98 2.53
N THR A 167 10.44 10.55 2.29
CA THR A 167 9.31 10.96 3.14
C THR A 167 9.40 10.39 4.55
N GLY A 168 9.94 9.18 4.73
CA GLY A 168 10.22 8.59 6.04
C GLY A 168 11.24 9.40 6.83
N PHE A 169 12.31 9.82 6.16
CA PHE A 169 13.36 10.67 6.76
C PHE A 169 12.82 12.03 7.21
N ILE A 170 12.03 12.72 6.37
CA ILE A 170 11.39 13.99 6.72
C ILE A 170 10.49 13.85 7.96
N TYR A 171 9.67 12.79 8.03
CA TYR A 171 8.82 12.57 9.20
C TYR A 171 9.63 12.34 10.48
N SER A 172 10.75 11.63 10.37
CA SER A 172 11.66 11.42 11.49
C SER A 172 12.28 12.76 11.96
N LEU A 173 12.80 13.56 11.02
CA LEU A 173 13.36 14.87 11.34
C LEU A 173 12.33 15.79 12.02
N ASN A 174 11.11 15.87 11.49
CA ASN A 174 10.06 16.71 12.06
C ASN A 174 9.63 16.25 13.46
N THR A 175 9.67 14.94 13.72
CA THR A 175 9.33 14.39 15.04
C THR A 175 10.37 14.72 16.08
N PHE A 176 11.67 14.62 15.74
CA PHE A 176 12.77 14.81 16.67
C PHE A 176 13.36 16.24 16.66
N LYS A 177 12.86 17.11 15.79
CA LYS A 177 13.24 18.51 15.81
C LYS A 177 12.79 19.14 17.14
N LYS A 178 13.76 19.60 17.93
CA LYS A 178 13.49 20.37 19.16
C LYS A 178 12.68 21.60 18.77
N SER A 179 11.46 21.72 19.29
CA SER A 179 10.66 22.96 19.27
C SER A 179 11.28 24.00 20.19
#